data_68a97efb9dbedcf2a7fb4ffd140ac77a
#
_entry.id   68a97efb9dbedcf2a7fb4ffd140ac77a
#
_cell.length_a   1.000
_cell.length_b   1.000
_cell.length_c   1.000
_cell.angle_alpha   90.00
_cell.angle_beta   90.00
_cell.angle_gamma   90.00
#
_symmetry.space_group_name_H-M   'P 1'
#
loop_
_entity.id
_entity.type
_entity.pdbx_description
1 polymer ?
#
loop_
_entity_poly.entity_id
_entity_poly.type
_entity_poly.pdbx_seq_one_letter_code
_entity_poly.pdbx_strand_id
1 'polypeptide(L)'
;MTAAPLAERMRPRTLEDYIGQQHLVGPGAVIRRMIDGGHVSSFILWGPPGVGKTTLAQLIANLTDSSFHTLSAVSSGVRDVREVIEKCKRESGSLFGKGRPILFIDEIHRFNKAQQDSLLGAVEQGVLTLIGATTENPSFEVIRPLLSRAQVYTLNPLDVNDLRTLLCRALTKDEVMKKRQAEVKETTALFRYAGGDARKLLNILDLIEQSTPAVQPMVIDDEVVTSLLQTNPTAYDKGGEMHYDIISAFIKSMRGSDPDGAVYWLARMVEGGEDPEFIARRMVILAAEDIGLANPNALLLANTTFDALKKIGWPEGRIILSECAIYLATSPKSNSAYLAIDDAQAEVRRSGNLPVPLHLRNAPTKLMQQLGYGEGYKYAHDYAGNTVAQQYLPAEIDGRRFWKPGANPAEQHMSTHIRPKS
;
A
#
# COMPACT_ATOMS: atom_id res chain seq x y z
N MET A 1 28.35 5.51 26.86
CA MET A 1 26.96 5.18 26.51
C MET A 1 26.67 5.93 25.22
N THR A 2 26.37 5.24 24.13
CA THR A 2 25.91 5.90 22.89
C THR A 2 24.59 6.58 23.17
N ALA A 3 24.46 7.87 22.83
CA ALA A 3 23.21 8.59 22.96
C ALA A 3 22.12 7.91 22.11
N ALA A 4 20.84 8.01 22.54
CA ALA A 4 19.74 7.52 21.73
C ALA A 4 19.76 8.20 20.34
N PRO A 5 19.27 7.54 19.26
CA PRO A 5 19.20 8.13 17.93
C PRO A 5 18.49 9.50 17.93
N LEU A 6 18.92 10.42 17.07
CA LEU A 6 18.36 11.77 16.98
C LEU A 6 16.84 11.75 16.76
N ALA A 7 16.36 10.82 15.94
CA ALA A 7 14.93 10.65 15.70
C ALA A 7 14.12 10.35 16.98
N GLU A 8 14.70 9.66 17.96
CA GLU A 8 14.06 9.41 19.25
C GLU A 8 14.18 10.63 20.18
N ARG A 9 15.33 11.28 20.19
CA ARG A 9 15.57 12.49 21.01
C ARG A 9 14.69 13.65 20.58
N MET A 10 14.40 13.74 19.26
CA MET A 10 13.57 14.80 18.66
C MET A 10 12.07 14.46 18.61
N ARG A 11 11.65 13.36 19.25
CA ARG A 11 10.23 12.99 19.28
C ARG A 11 9.40 14.09 19.96
N PRO A 12 8.38 14.67 19.29
CA PRO A 12 7.57 15.75 19.83
C PRO A 12 6.80 15.30 21.09
N ARG A 13 6.68 16.22 22.04
CA ARG A 13 5.96 16.00 23.31
C ARG A 13 4.64 16.77 23.38
N THR A 14 4.47 17.77 22.52
CA THR A 14 3.26 18.59 22.39
C THR A 14 2.81 18.64 20.95
N LEU A 15 1.55 19.06 20.69
CA LEU A 15 1.06 19.22 19.31
C LEU A 15 1.76 20.37 18.58
N GLU A 16 2.24 21.36 19.30
CA GLU A 16 3.00 22.50 18.75
C GLU A 16 4.40 22.07 18.28
N ASP A 17 4.94 21.01 18.87
CA ASP A 17 6.19 20.40 18.41
C ASP A 17 5.99 19.40 17.27
N TYR A 18 4.74 18.97 17.01
CA TYR A 18 4.44 18.05 15.91
C TYR A 18 4.42 18.81 14.58
N ILE A 19 5.38 18.49 13.70
CA ILE A 19 5.59 19.18 12.42
C ILE A 19 4.74 18.55 11.34
N GLY A 20 4.15 19.38 10.46
CA GLY A 20 3.31 18.96 9.37
C GLY A 20 1.89 18.58 9.80
N GLN A 21 1.13 17.99 8.89
CA GLN A 21 -0.23 17.45 9.07
C GLN A 21 -1.25 18.48 9.62
N GLN A 22 -1.12 19.76 9.26
CA GLN A 22 -1.97 20.85 9.78
C GLN A 22 -3.46 20.59 9.52
N HIS A 23 -3.83 19.87 8.47
CA HIS A 23 -5.20 19.46 8.16
C HIS A 23 -5.80 18.49 9.18
N LEU A 24 -4.98 17.79 9.97
CA LEU A 24 -5.41 16.86 11.02
C LEU A 24 -5.26 17.43 12.43
N VAL A 25 -4.15 18.15 12.70
CA VAL A 25 -3.75 18.58 14.05
C VAL A 25 -3.71 20.09 14.23
N GLY A 26 -3.89 20.89 13.18
CA GLY A 26 -3.95 22.35 13.24
C GLY A 26 -5.16 22.85 14.02
N PRO A 27 -5.24 24.16 14.29
CA PRO A 27 -6.37 24.75 14.99
C PRO A 27 -7.72 24.41 14.33
N GLY A 28 -8.64 23.80 15.09
CA GLY A 28 -9.95 23.40 14.60
C GLY A 28 -9.98 22.13 13.73
N ALA A 29 -8.83 21.50 13.50
CA ALA A 29 -8.75 20.25 12.74
C ALA A 29 -9.33 19.06 13.53
N VAL A 30 -9.66 17.98 12.82
CA VAL A 30 -10.44 16.86 13.36
C VAL A 30 -9.76 16.17 14.55
N ILE A 31 -8.48 15.83 14.46
CA ILE A 31 -7.77 15.16 15.55
C ILE A 31 -7.54 16.14 16.71
N ARG A 32 -7.25 17.41 16.42
CA ARG A 32 -7.14 18.45 17.46
C ARG A 32 -8.43 18.56 18.28
N ARG A 33 -9.60 18.60 17.63
CA ARG A 33 -10.89 18.65 18.31
C ARG A 33 -11.17 17.41 19.16
N MET A 34 -10.74 16.22 18.73
CA MET A 34 -10.88 15.00 19.54
C MET A 34 -10.06 15.09 20.81
N ILE A 35 -8.82 15.60 20.71
CA ILE A 35 -7.93 15.78 21.86
C ILE A 35 -8.51 16.84 22.82
N ASP A 36 -8.86 18.00 22.31
CA ASP A 36 -9.42 19.12 23.08
C ASP A 36 -10.75 18.73 23.75
N GLY A 37 -11.55 17.88 23.12
CA GLY A 37 -12.80 17.34 23.67
C GLY A 37 -12.63 16.15 24.62
N GLY A 38 -11.43 15.61 24.80
CA GLY A 38 -11.16 14.46 25.65
C GLY A 38 -11.76 13.12 25.16
N HIS A 39 -12.31 13.09 23.94
CA HIS A 39 -12.94 11.92 23.38
C HIS A 39 -12.30 11.54 22.04
N VAL A 40 -11.46 10.52 22.06
CA VAL A 40 -10.80 9.98 20.88
C VAL A 40 -11.56 8.75 20.39
N SER A 41 -12.15 8.84 19.20
CA SER A 41 -12.73 7.70 18.49
C SER A 41 -11.65 6.85 17.84
N SER A 42 -11.97 5.61 17.50
CA SER A 42 -11.04 4.74 16.75
C SER A 42 -10.84 5.23 15.33
N PHE A 43 -9.59 5.15 14.84
CA PHE A 43 -9.24 5.54 13.47
C PHE A 43 -7.99 4.83 12.96
N ILE A 44 -7.76 4.95 11.65
CA ILE A 44 -6.60 4.42 10.96
C ILE A 44 -5.81 5.59 10.36
N LEU A 45 -4.52 5.64 10.64
CA LEU A 45 -3.56 6.57 10.05
C LEU A 45 -2.94 5.93 8.80
N TRP A 46 -3.24 6.46 7.65
CA TRP A 46 -2.70 6.02 6.38
C TRP A 46 -1.74 7.06 5.83
N GLY A 47 -0.55 6.63 5.39
CA GLY A 47 0.44 7.51 4.77
C GLY A 47 1.82 6.87 4.71
N PRO A 48 2.77 7.48 3.99
CA PRO A 48 4.11 6.96 3.79
C PRO A 48 4.86 6.78 5.12
N PRO A 49 6.00 6.07 5.14
CA PRO A 49 6.83 5.94 6.32
C PRO A 49 7.37 7.32 6.78
N GLY A 50 7.73 7.43 8.05
CA GLY A 50 8.40 8.61 8.61
C GLY A 50 7.58 9.90 8.74
N VAL A 51 6.29 9.92 8.36
CA VAL A 51 5.42 11.12 8.45
C VAL A 51 4.82 11.35 9.85
N GLY A 52 5.20 10.51 10.84
CA GLY A 52 4.83 10.73 12.23
C GLY A 52 3.60 9.95 12.73
N LYS A 53 3.12 8.89 12.05
CA LYS A 53 1.95 8.09 12.48
C LYS A 53 2.05 7.60 13.92
N THR A 54 3.11 6.89 14.27
CA THR A 54 3.36 6.37 15.63
C THR A 54 3.51 7.49 16.65
N THR A 55 4.19 8.57 16.26
CA THR A 55 4.39 9.75 17.09
C THR A 55 3.07 10.45 17.41
N LEU A 56 2.19 10.59 16.43
CA LEU A 56 0.86 11.18 16.63
C LEU A 56 0.01 10.33 17.59
N ALA A 57 0.01 9.02 17.42
CA ALA A 57 -0.72 8.12 18.31
C ALA A 57 -0.24 8.23 19.77
N GLN A 58 1.08 8.28 19.98
CA GLN A 58 1.66 8.45 21.31
C GLN A 58 1.33 9.84 21.92
N LEU A 59 1.37 10.90 21.11
CA LEU A 59 0.97 12.24 21.56
C LEU A 59 -0.48 12.29 22.01
N ILE A 60 -1.38 11.68 21.24
CA ILE A 60 -2.80 11.61 21.59
C ILE A 60 -2.99 10.93 22.93
N ALA A 61 -2.32 9.79 23.15
CA ALA A 61 -2.41 9.07 24.41
C ALA A 61 -1.93 9.91 25.60
N ASN A 62 -0.80 10.60 25.44
CA ASN A 62 -0.25 11.46 26.48
C ASN A 62 -1.17 12.65 26.81
N LEU A 63 -1.73 13.30 25.78
CA LEU A 63 -2.57 14.47 25.94
C LEU A 63 -3.97 14.15 26.48
N THR A 64 -4.43 12.91 26.32
CA THR A 64 -5.73 12.44 26.84
C THR A 64 -5.60 11.63 28.13
N ASP A 65 -4.39 11.60 28.73
CA ASP A 65 -4.06 10.80 29.93
C ASP A 65 -4.53 9.34 29.80
N SER A 66 -4.40 8.77 28.60
CA SER A 66 -4.82 7.40 28.26
C SER A 66 -3.64 6.44 28.34
N SER A 67 -3.87 5.22 28.84
CA SER A 67 -2.86 4.16 28.73
C SER A 67 -2.61 3.81 27.27
N PHE A 68 -1.34 3.59 26.92
CA PHE A 68 -0.91 3.33 25.55
C PHE A 68 -0.32 1.94 25.41
N HIS A 69 -0.99 1.08 24.64
CA HIS A 69 -0.55 -0.28 24.32
C HIS A 69 -0.18 -0.36 22.86
N THR A 70 0.96 -0.98 22.56
CA THR A 70 1.46 -1.10 21.19
C THR A 70 1.54 -2.57 20.79
N LEU A 71 1.05 -2.89 19.61
CA LEU A 71 1.28 -4.16 18.93
C LEU A 71 1.93 -3.88 17.57
N SER A 72 2.95 -4.68 17.24
CA SER A 72 3.51 -4.71 15.89
C SER A 72 2.87 -5.85 15.13
N ALA A 73 2.20 -5.55 14.02
CA ALA A 73 1.57 -6.58 13.20
C ALA A 73 2.56 -7.56 12.57
N VAL A 74 3.86 -7.21 12.54
CA VAL A 74 4.93 -8.08 12.04
C VAL A 74 5.25 -9.24 13.01
N SER A 75 5.15 -9.00 14.33
CA SER A 75 5.59 -9.94 15.36
C SER A 75 4.48 -10.46 16.27
N SER A 76 3.28 -9.88 16.24
CA SER A 76 2.20 -10.20 17.15
C SER A 76 1.21 -11.22 16.57
N GLY A 77 0.85 -12.25 17.35
CA GLY A 77 -0.16 -13.25 17.00
C GLY A 77 -1.56 -12.90 17.54
N VAL A 78 -2.58 -13.72 17.21
CA VAL A 78 -3.96 -13.60 17.76
C VAL A 78 -3.97 -13.64 19.30
N ARG A 79 -3.06 -14.39 19.89
CA ARG A 79 -2.95 -14.52 21.34
C ARG A 79 -2.53 -13.19 21.98
N ASP A 80 -1.52 -12.53 21.41
CA ASP A 80 -1.03 -11.24 21.90
C ASP A 80 -2.12 -10.17 21.83
N VAL A 81 -2.90 -10.15 20.74
CA VAL A 81 -4.05 -9.25 20.58
C VAL A 81 -5.06 -9.46 21.70
N ARG A 82 -5.41 -10.71 22.01
CA ARG A 82 -6.36 -11.04 23.09
C ARG A 82 -5.83 -10.64 24.48
N GLU A 83 -4.56 -10.90 24.74
CA GLU A 83 -3.93 -10.52 26.02
C GLU A 83 -3.97 -9.00 26.25
N VAL A 84 -3.70 -8.20 25.22
CA VAL A 84 -3.78 -6.73 25.31
C VAL A 84 -5.23 -6.28 25.50
N ILE A 85 -6.19 -6.87 24.79
CA ILE A 85 -7.62 -6.55 24.97
C ILE A 85 -8.07 -6.84 26.41
N GLU A 86 -7.68 -7.97 27.00
CA GLU A 86 -8.01 -8.29 28.40
C GLU A 86 -7.34 -7.34 29.39
N LYS A 87 -6.14 -6.84 29.06
CA LYS A 87 -5.49 -5.80 29.85
C LYS A 87 -6.26 -4.49 29.78
N CYS A 88 -6.66 -4.05 28.58
CA CYS A 88 -7.49 -2.87 28.40
C CYS A 88 -8.84 -2.95 29.14
N LYS A 89 -9.50 -4.12 29.14
CA LYS A 89 -10.74 -4.34 29.89
C LYS A 89 -10.56 -4.12 31.38
N ARG A 90 -9.47 -4.62 31.95
CA ARG A 90 -9.17 -4.45 33.39
C ARG A 90 -8.90 -2.98 33.72
N GLU A 91 -8.21 -2.27 32.85
CA GLU A 91 -7.93 -0.84 33.03
C GLU A 91 -9.19 0.02 32.90
N SER A 92 -10.07 -0.26 31.93
CA SER A 92 -11.34 0.46 31.72
C SER A 92 -12.34 0.25 32.86
N GLY A 93 -12.26 -0.86 33.61
CA GLY A 93 -13.10 -1.16 34.77
C GLY A 93 -12.62 -0.58 36.09
N SER A 94 -11.50 0.12 36.13
CA SER A 94 -10.94 0.70 37.35
C SER A 94 -11.63 2.02 37.70
N LEU A 95 -12.08 2.15 38.95
CA LEU A 95 -12.67 3.39 39.51
C LEU A 95 -11.72 4.62 39.49
N PHE A 96 -10.42 4.38 39.36
CA PHE A 96 -9.37 5.37 39.23
C PHE A 96 -8.79 5.45 37.79
N GLY A 97 -9.53 4.91 36.82
CA GLY A 97 -9.11 4.85 35.43
C GLY A 97 -8.96 6.25 34.84
N LYS A 98 -7.79 6.51 34.31
CA LYS A 98 -7.47 7.58 33.38
C LYS A 98 -8.26 7.36 32.07
N GLY A 99 -8.14 8.18 31.07
CA GLY A 99 -8.86 8.08 29.81
C GLY A 99 -8.93 6.67 29.20
N ARG A 100 -9.80 6.46 28.23
CA ARG A 100 -9.99 5.13 27.59
C ARG A 100 -8.65 4.62 27.05
N PRO A 101 -8.25 3.35 27.33
CA PRO A 101 -7.01 2.77 26.83
C PRO A 101 -6.90 2.89 25.29
N ILE A 102 -5.74 3.26 24.79
CA ILE A 102 -5.44 3.31 23.37
C ILE A 102 -4.61 2.09 22.99
N LEU A 103 -5.09 1.32 22.02
CA LEU A 103 -4.34 0.27 21.37
C LEU A 103 -3.83 0.80 20.02
N PHE A 104 -2.52 0.96 19.92
CA PHE A 104 -1.85 1.29 18.68
C PHE A 104 -1.35 0.02 17.98
N ILE A 105 -1.71 -0.15 16.71
CA ILE A 105 -1.23 -1.25 15.88
C ILE A 105 -0.44 -0.68 14.72
N ASP A 106 0.87 -0.91 14.76
CA ASP A 106 1.75 -0.52 13.66
C ASP A 106 1.67 -1.54 12.52
N GLU A 107 1.59 -1.06 11.28
CA GLU A 107 1.45 -1.83 10.05
C GLU A 107 0.25 -2.80 10.09
N ILE A 108 -0.93 -2.30 10.48
CA ILE A 108 -2.17 -3.09 10.67
C ILE A 108 -2.54 -3.94 9.44
N HIS A 109 -2.12 -3.55 8.23
CA HIS A 109 -2.31 -4.30 7.00
C HIS A 109 -1.65 -5.69 7.02
N ARG A 110 -0.65 -5.92 7.88
CA ARG A 110 0.01 -7.23 8.05
C ARG A 110 -0.75 -8.18 8.95
N PHE A 111 -1.77 -7.70 9.65
CA PHE A 111 -2.67 -8.58 10.39
C PHE A 111 -3.57 -9.35 9.43
N ASN A 112 -3.62 -10.67 9.59
CA ASN A 112 -4.59 -11.48 8.87
C ASN A 112 -6.02 -11.19 9.34
N LYS A 113 -7.01 -11.69 8.58
CA LYS A 113 -8.42 -11.46 8.85
C LYS A 113 -8.85 -11.86 10.28
N ALA A 114 -8.37 -13.01 10.80
CA ALA A 114 -8.72 -13.47 12.15
C ALA A 114 -8.15 -12.56 13.25
N GLN A 115 -6.97 -11.96 13.04
CA GLN A 115 -6.39 -11.00 13.96
C GLN A 115 -7.19 -9.69 13.97
N GLN A 116 -7.58 -9.21 12.80
CA GLN A 116 -8.41 -8.02 12.68
C GLN A 116 -9.82 -8.24 13.25
N ASP A 117 -10.44 -9.39 12.99
CA ASP A 117 -11.75 -9.77 13.54
C ASP A 117 -11.73 -9.78 15.08
N SER A 118 -10.63 -10.19 15.70
CA SER A 118 -10.49 -10.23 17.16
C SER A 118 -10.56 -8.86 17.85
N LEU A 119 -10.34 -7.78 17.11
CA LEU A 119 -10.41 -6.40 17.59
C LEU A 119 -11.85 -5.85 17.63
N LEU A 120 -12.76 -6.40 16.80
CA LEU A 120 -14.10 -5.84 16.57
C LEU A 120 -14.89 -5.68 17.86
N GLY A 121 -14.96 -6.73 18.66
CA GLY A 121 -15.74 -6.71 19.90
C GLY A 121 -15.26 -5.65 20.90
N ALA A 122 -13.95 -5.47 21.03
CA ALA A 122 -13.36 -4.48 21.93
C ALA A 122 -13.58 -3.04 21.45
N VAL A 123 -13.54 -2.81 20.14
CA VAL A 123 -13.82 -1.51 19.53
C VAL A 123 -15.32 -1.17 19.62
N GLU A 124 -16.21 -2.12 19.32
CA GLU A 124 -17.67 -1.94 19.39
C GLU A 124 -18.17 -1.63 20.80
N GLN A 125 -17.64 -2.36 21.80
CA GLN A 125 -18.01 -2.18 23.19
C GLN A 125 -17.34 -0.94 23.83
N GLY A 126 -16.47 -0.25 23.10
CA GLY A 126 -15.76 0.91 23.62
C GLY A 126 -14.77 0.58 24.74
N VAL A 127 -14.30 -0.66 24.82
CA VAL A 127 -13.30 -1.12 25.81
C VAL A 127 -11.97 -0.40 25.60
N LEU A 128 -11.63 -0.15 24.34
CA LEU A 128 -10.42 0.56 23.94
C LEU A 128 -10.69 1.48 22.74
N THR A 129 -9.79 2.43 22.51
CA THR A 129 -9.69 3.19 21.28
C THR A 129 -8.62 2.55 20.40
N LEU A 130 -8.98 2.13 19.19
CA LEU A 130 -8.03 1.59 18.22
C LEU A 130 -7.42 2.72 17.38
N ILE A 131 -6.10 2.80 17.34
CA ILE A 131 -5.36 3.61 16.36
C ILE A 131 -4.52 2.66 15.53
N GLY A 132 -4.96 2.37 14.30
CA GLY A 132 -4.17 1.60 13.34
C GLY A 132 -3.25 2.51 12.54
N ALA A 133 -2.03 2.06 12.21
CA ALA A 133 -1.16 2.73 11.26
C ALA A 133 -0.86 1.80 10.08
N THR A 134 -0.80 2.35 8.88
CA THR A 134 -0.49 1.59 7.66
C THR A 134 0.16 2.47 6.60
N THR A 135 1.04 1.88 5.82
CA THR A 135 1.57 2.45 4.58
C THR A 135 0.77 2.03 3.34
N GLU A 136 0.01 0.93 3.44
CA GLU A 136 -0.81 0.40 2.36
C GLU A 136 -2.24 0.97 2.38
N ASN A 137 -2.92 0.94 1.23
CA ASN A 137 -4.28 1.46 1.15
C ASN A 137 -5.25 0.64 2.01
N PRO A 138 -5.80 1.22 3.08
CA PRO A 138 -6.64 0.49 4.04
C PRO A 138 -7.93 -0.06 3.42
N SER A 139 -8.39 0.47 2.30
CA SER A 139 -9.60 -0.05 1.62
C SER A 139 -9.44 -1.47 1.09
N PHE A 140 -8.20 -1.92 0.86
CA PHE A 140 -7.90 -3.27 0.38
C PHE A 140 -7.42 -4.20 1.50
N GLU A 141 -6.71 -3.66 2.48
CA GLU A 141 -5.97 -4.43 3.47
C GLU A 141 -6.70 -4.56 4.82
N VAL A 142 -7.60 -3.62 5.12
CA VAL A 142 -8.35 -3.62 6.37
C VAL A 142 -9.77 -4.14 6.13
N ILE A 143 -10.24 -5.03 6.99
CA ILE A 143 -11.57 -5.63 6.85
C ILE A 143 -12.68 -4.57 6.96
N ARG A 144 -13.71 -4.69 6.12
CA ARG A 144 -14.83 -3.75 6.08
C ARG A 144 -15.52 -3.50 7.44
N PRO A 145 -15.75 -4.52 8.30
CA PRO A 145 -16.32 -4.29 9.62
C PRO A 145 -15.47 -3.36 10.50
N LEU A 146 -14.15 -3.38 10.37
CA LEU A 146 -13.27 -2.50 11.12
C LEU A 146 -13.29 -1.08 10.54
N LEU A 147 -13.28 -0.94 9.20
CA LEU A 147 -13.40 0.36 8.51
C LEU A 147 -14.75 1.06 8.78
N SER A 148 -15.81 0.32 9.04
CA SER A 148 -17.11 0.92 9.42
C SER A 148 -17.11 1.54 10.83
N ARG A 149 -16.10 1.25 11.66
CA ARG A 149 -15.96 1.68 13.05
C ARG A 149 -14.72 2.55 13.32
N ALA A 150 -13.81 2.60 12.37
CA ALA A 150 -12.57 3.36 12.45
C ALA A 150 -12.44 4.26 11.22
N GLN A 151 -12.49 5.59 11.44
CA GLN A 151 -12.32 6.57 10.37
C GLN A 151 -10.87 6.51 9.83
N VAL A 152 -10.69 6.66 8.52
CA VAL A 152 -9.35 6.74 7.92
C VAL A 152 -8.91 8.20 7.81
N TYR A 153 -7.70 8.51 8.30
CA TYR A 153 -7.05 9.80 8.15
C TYR A 153 -5.75 9.63 7.39
N THR A 154 -5.59 10.43 6.33
CA THR A 154 -4.39 10.39 5.49
C THR A 154 -3.35 11.36 6.02
N LEU A 155 -2.12 10.88 6.21
CA LEU A 155 -0.95 11.71 6.49
C LEU A 155 -0.15 11.90 5.20
N ASN A 156 0.19 13.16 4.94
CA ASN A 156 0.96 13.55 3.77
C ASN A 156 2.48 13.50 4.06
N PRO A 157 3.33 13.30 3.05
CA PRO A 157 4.75 13.58 3.17
C PRO A 157 4.99 14.98 3.72
N LEU A 158 6.06 15.17 4.49
CA LEU A 158 6.46 16.50 4.95
C LEU A 158 6.93 17.32 3.74
N ASP A 159 6.44 18.55 3.65
CA ASP A 159 6.90 19.47 2.62
C ASP A 159 8.29 20.07 2.95
N VAL A 160 8.86 20.83 2.01
CA VAL A 160 10.19 21.44 2.17
C VAL A 160 10.24 22.38 3.37
N ASN A 161 9.15 23.08 3.72
CA ASN A 161 9.09 23.99 4.84
C ASN A 161 9.02 23.21 6.16
N ASP A 162 8.29 22.11 6.19
CA ASP A 162 8.23 21.18 7.32
C ASP A 162 9.62 20.57 7.59
N LEU A 163 10.31 20.09 6.55
CA LEU A 163 11.67 19.55 6.66
C LEU A 163 12.68 20.60 7.13
N ARG A 164 12.56 21.83 6.63
CA ARG A 164 13.39 22.96 7.09
C ARG A 164 13.15 23.27 8.55
N THR A 165 11.88 23.27 8.98
CA THR A 165 11.51 23.49 10.39
C THR A 165 12.08 22.38 11.26
N LEU A 166 12.02 21.12 10.82
CA LEU A 166 12.58 19.98 11.53
C LEU A 166 14.10 20.08 11.65
N LEU A 167 14.81 20.44 10.57
CA LEU A 167 16.25 20.68 10.57
C LEU A 167 16.63 21.76 11.59
N CYS A 168 15.99 22.92 11.52
CA CYS A 168 16.27 24.03 12.45
C CYS A 168 16.03 23.60 13.90
N ARG A 169 14.95 22.87 14.19
CA ARG A 169 14.68 22.34 15.54
C ARG A 169 15.73 21.34 15.99
N ALA A 170 16.16 20.43 15.13
CA ALA A 170 17.19 19.44 15.44
C ALA A 170 18.50 20.15 15.83
N LEU A 171 18.93 21.14 15.06
CA LEU A 171 20.17 21.87 15.33
C LEU A 171 20.10 22.79 16.55
N THR A 172 18.91 23.28 16.93
CA THR A 172 18.75 24.25 18.02
C THR A 172 18.28 23.67 19.34
N LYS A 173 17.49 22.58 19.31
CA LYS A 173 16.89 21.98 20.52
C LYS A 173 17.61 20.72 21.00
N ASP A 174 18.22 19.94 20.09
CA ASP A 174 18.96 18.74 20.51
C ASP A 174 20.31 19.10 21.14
N GLU A 175 20.58 18.57 22.33
CA GLU A 175 21.78 18.93 23.10
C GLU A 175 23.10 18.47 22.42
N VAL A 176 23.07 17.42 21.64
CA VAL A 176 24.23 16.92 20.90
C VAL A 176 24.49 17.81 19.70
N MET A 177 23.45 18.03 18.87
CA MET A 177 23.55 18.84 17.66
C MET A 177 23.91 20.30 17.97
N LYS A 178 23.33 20.86 19.01
CA LYS A 178 23.63 22.23 19.46
C LYS A 178 25.11 22.46 19.81
N LYS A 179 25.76 21.46 20.43
CA LYS A 179 27.20 21.53 20.77
C LYS A 179 28.09 21.49 19.54
N ARG A 180 27.63 20.91 18.42
CA ARG A 180 28.39 20.79 17.18
C ARG A 180 28.48 22.07 16.38
N GLN A 181 27.66 23.11 16.71
CA GLN A 181 27.63 24.40 16.03
C GLN A 181 27.60 24.23 14.49
N ALA A 182 26.64 23.44 14.01
CA ALA A 182 26.57 23.05 12.60
C ALA A 182 26.39 24.28 11.68
N GLU A 183 27.22 24.36 10.63
CA GLU A 183 27.08 25.32 9.54
C GLU A 183 26.24 24.69 8.41
N VAL A 184 25.08 25.28 8.14
CA VAL A 184 24.19 24.83 7.06
C VAL A 184 24.47 25.69 5.82
N LYS A 185 25.13 25.13 4.80
CA LYS A 185 25.43 25.81 3.53
C LYS A 185 24.36 25.51 2.49
N GLU A 186 24.02 24.24 2.31
CA GLU A 186 23.07 23.78 1.32
C GLU A 186 22.18 22.68 1.90
N THR A 187 20.94 22.56 1.42
CA THR A 187 19.96 21.59 1.93
C THR A 187 19.23 20.83 0.82
N THR A 188 19.58 21.05 -0.45
CA THR A 188 18.88 20.45 -1.59
C THR A 188 19.02 18.94 -1.60
N ALA A 189 20.23 18.41 -1.46
CA ALA A 189 20.47 16.98 -1.36
C ALA A 189 19.81 16.39 -0.10
N LEU A 190 19.97 17.05 1.05
CA LEU A 190 19.38 16.60 2.33
C LEU A 190 17.87 16.42 2.22
N PHE A 191 17.15 17.41 1.70
CA PHE A 191 15.68 17.32 1.57
C PHE A 191 15.24 16.36 0.48
N ARG A 192 16.01 16.28 -0.62
CA ARG A 192 15.77 15.30 -1.69
C ARG A 192 15.89 13.86 -1.17
N TYR A 193 16.94 13.56 -0.40
CA TYR A 193 17.14 12.23 0.17
C TYR A 193 16.18 11.93 1.32
N ALA A 194 15.74 12.93 2.07
CA ALA A 194 14.70 12.77 3.08
C ALA A 194 13.34 12.42 2.46
N GLY A 195 13.01 12.97 1.28
CA GLY A 195 11.79 12.61 0.53
C GLY A 195 10.49 12.79 1.34
N GLY A 196 10.41 13.80 2.21
CA GLY A 196 9.24 14.02 3.07
C GLY A 196 9.18 13.14 4.32
N ASP A 197 10.22 12.34 4.61
CA ASP A 197 10.33 11.46 5.77
C ASP A 197 11.19 12.13 6.87
N ALA A 198 10.55 12.47 8.01
CA ALA A 198 11.22 13.06 9.16
C ALA A 198 12.32 12.17 9.75
N ARG A 199 12.10 10.86 9.82
CA ARG A 199 13.06 9.91 10.39
C ARG A 199 14.33 9.85 9.54
N LYS A 200 14.18 9.85 8.20
CA LYS A 200 15.32 9.87 7.29
C LYS A 200 16.13 11.13 7.42
N LEU A 201 15.49 12.31 7.46
CA LEU A 201 16.19 13.57 7.66
C LEU A 201 17.03 13.51 8.93
N LEU A 202 16.44 13.08 10.05
CA LEU A 202 17.13 13.01 11.33
C LEU A 202 18.24 11.95 11.34
N ASN A 203 18.04 10.81 10.66
CA ASN A 203 19.09 9.79 10.51
C ASN A 203 20.27 10.29 9.67
N ILE A 204 20.01 11.05 8.60
CA ILE A 204 21.09 11.66 7.80
C ILE A 204 21.89 12.65 8.66
N LEU A 205 21.21 13.45 9.50
CA LEU A 205 21.89 14.36 10.43
C LEU A 205 22.73 13.61 11.49
N ASP A 206 22.21 12.52 12.06
CA ASP A 206 22.99 11.64 12.96
C ASP A 206 24.22 11.08 12.24
N LEU A 207 24.09 10.66 10.99
CA LEU A 207 25.20 10.12 10.18
C LEU A 207 26.28 11.20 9.93
N ILE A 208 25.88 12.41 9.58
CA ILE A 208 26.81 13.54 9.41
C ILE A 208 27.52 13.83 10.72
N GLU A 209 26.81 13.86 11.84
CA GLU A 209 27.38 14.10 13.18
C GLU A 209 28.41 13.04 13.54
N GLN A 210 28.08 11.75 13.37
CA GLN A 210 28.97 10.64 13.69
C GLN A 210 30.20 10.55 12.78
N SER A 211 30.06 10.99 11.52
CA SER A 211 31.15 10.97 10.53
C SER A 211 32.10 12.19 10.64
N THR A 212 31.67 13.24 11.36
CA THR A 212 32.48 14.47 11.53
C THR A 212 33.28 14.39 12.83
N PRO A 213 34.63 14.46 12.78
CA PRO A 213 35.46 14.47 13.98
C PRO A 213 35.02 15.56 14.99
N ALA A 214 35.10 15.25 16.30
CA ALA A 214 34.59 16.14 17.36
C ALA A 214 35.27 17.54 17.38
N VAL A 215 36.48 17.63 16.88
CA VAL A 215 37.28 18.87 16.82
C VAL A 215 37.02 19.71 15.56
N GLN A 216 36.22 19.20 14.61
CA GLN A 216 35.89 19.92 13.38
C GLN A 216 34.47 20.45 13.43
N PRO A 217 34.18 21.61 12.83
CA PRO A 217 32.82 22.10 12.69
C PRO A 217 32.00 21.12 11.82
N MET A 218 30.77 20.87 12.18
CA MET A 218 29.84 20.08 11.39
C MET A 218 29.33 20.93 10.24
N VAL A 219 29.60 20.52 9.01
CA VAL A 219 29.10 21.21 7.80
C VAL A 219 28.01 20.37 7.14
N ILE A 220 26.91 21.02 6.81
CA ILE A 220 25.78 20.40 6.08
C ILE A 220 25.72 21.08 4.71
N ASP A 221 26.17 20.39 3.69
CA ASP A 221 26.07 20.78 2.28
C ASP A 221 25.74 19.58 1.39
N ASP A 222 25.45 19.83 0.14
CA ASP A 222 24.98 18.81 -0.82
C ASP A 222 26.09 17.77 -1.15
N GLU A 223 27.37 18.17 -1.09
CA GLU A 223 28.51 17.29 -1.33
C GLU A 223 28.70 16.29 -0.15
N VAL A 224 28.71 16.77 1.08
CA VAL A 224 28.79 15.95 2.30
C VAL A 224 27.66 14.94 2.36
N VAL A 225 26.42 15.39 2.15
CA VAL A 225 25.25 14.50 2.16
C VAL A 225 25.35 13.43 1.08
N THR A 226 25.73 13.80 -0.14
CA THR A 226 25.82 12.86 -1.27
C THR A 226 26.93 11.84 -1.06
N SER A 227 28.12 12.28 -0.62
CA SER A 227 29.24 11.36 -0.40
C SER A 227 28.98 10.36 0.72
N LEU A 228 28.37 10.80 1.83
CA LEU A 228 28.02 9.91 2.95
C LEU A 228 26.97 8.87 2.57
N LEU A 229 25.98 9.23 1.74
CA LEU A 229 24.95 8.31 1.30
C LEU A 229 25.44 7.33 0.22
N GLN A 230 26.38 7.73 -0.64
CA GLN A 230 27.00 6.85 -1.62
C GLN A 230 27.92 5.80 -0.98
N THR A 231 28.59 6.15 0.12
CA THR A 231 29.41 5.20 0.89
C THR A 231 28.61 4.26 1.79
N ASN A 232 27.34 4.56 2.07
CA ASN A 232 26.42 3.76 2.88
C ASN A 232 25.12 3.42 2.13
N PRO A 233 25.14 2.50 1.16
CA PRO A 233 23.96 2.16 0.34
C PRO A 233 22.76 1.63 1.15
N THR A 234 22.98 1.14 2.38
CA THR A 234 21.92 0.69 3.29
C THR A 234 21.04 1.84 3.85
N ALA A 235 21.49 3.09 3.73
CA ALA A 235 20.68 4.26 4.05
C ALA A 235 19.66 4.61 2.92
N TYR A 236 19.77 3.92 1.77
CA TYR A 236 18.87 4.11 0.63
C TYR A 236 17.53 3.37 0.85
N ASP A 237 16.47 4.08 0.60
CA ASP A 237 15.11 3.77 0.99
C ASP A 237 14.42 2.64 0.20
N LYS A 238 14.01 1.58 0.87
CA LYS A 238 13.14 0.52 0.34
C LYS A 238 11.64 0.84 0.35
N GLY A 239 11.21 2.04 0.65
CA GLY A 239 9.79 2.35 0.85
C GLY A 239 9.37 3.81 0.65
N GLY A 240 10.16 4.67 -0.01
CA GLY A 240 9.83 6.08 -0.23
C GLY A 240 9.12 6.39 -1.54
N GLU A 241 8.71 7.63 -1.70
CA GLU A 241 7.99 8.17 -2.87
C GLU A 241 8.76 7.90 -4.19
N MET A 242 10.09 7.93 -4.16
CA MET A 242 10.95 7.61 -5.30
C MET A 242 10.84 6.15 -5.76
N HIS A 243 10.52 5.22 -4.86
CA HIS A 243 10.21 3.83 -5.17
C HIS A 243 8.97 3.72 -6.07
N TYR A 244 7.89 4.43 -5.70
CA TYR A 244 6.66 4.45 -6.49
C TYR A 244 6.82 5.16 -7.84
N ASP A 245 7.66 6.20 -7.91
CA ASP A 245 7.96 6.90 -9.15
C ASP A 245 8.75 6.04 -10.12
N ILE A 246 9.78 5.33 -9.64
CA ILE A 246 10.61 4.46 -10.47
C ILE A 246 9.79 3.27 -10.99
N ILE A 247 9.00 2.61 -10.13
CA ILE A 247 8.14 1.50 -10.59
C ILE A 247 7.06 1.98 -11.57
N SER A 248 6.52 3.19 -11.36
CA SER A 248 5.56 3.81 -12.27
C SER A 248 6.20 4.11 -13.62
N ALA A 249 7.43 4.63 -13.64
CA ALA A 249 8.19 4.87 -14.87
C ALA A 249 8.51 3.57 -15.60
N PHE A 250 8.90 2.51 -14.88
CA PHE A 250 9.13 1.17 -15.41
C PHE A 250 7.89 0.61 -16.12
N ILE A 251 6.74 0.64 -15.44
CA ILE A 251 5.47 0.17 -15.99
C ILE A 251 5.08 1.01 -17.22
N LYS A 252 5.18 2.33 -17.14
CA LYS A 252 4.83 3.24 -18.25
C LYS A 252 5.73 3.06 -19.46
N SER A 253 7.03 2.75 -19.26
CA SER A 253 7.95 2.44 -20.35
C SER A 253 7.55 1.17 -21.09
N MET A 254 7.25 0.08 -20.37
CA MET A 254 6.76 -1.16 -20.98
C MET A 254 5.40 -0.96 -21.69
N ARG A 255 4.49 -0.20 -21.07
CA ARG A 255 3.18 0.15 -21.65
C ARG A 255 3.33 1.00 -22.92
N GLY A 256 4.27 1.93 -22.90
CA GLY A 256 4.61 2.82 -24.02
C GLY A 256 5.46 2.18 -25.11
N SER A 257 5.81 0.88 -24.97
CA SER A 257 6.64 0.13 -25.93
C SER A 257 8.06 0.68 -26.07
N ASP A 258 8.64 1.18 -24.97
CA ASP A 258 10.03 1.63 -24.87
C ASP A 258 10.85 0.60 -24.06
N PRO A 259 11.57 -0.33 -24.73
CA PRO A 259 12.40 -1.33 -24.05
C PRO A 259 13.63 -0.71 -23.37
N ASP A 260 14.20 0.36 -23.90
CA ASP A 260 15.39 1.02 -23.32
C ASP A 260 15.02 1.71 -22.00
N GLY A 261 13.90 2.42 -21.98
CA GLY A 261 13.34 3.00 -20.76
C GLY A 261 13.01 1.93 -19.73
N ALA A 262 12.40 0.81 -20.15
CA ALA A 262 12.08 -0.30 -19.25
C ALA A 262 13.34 -0.89 -18.61
N VAL A 263 14.38 -1.19 -19.38
CA VAL A 263 15.65 -1.73 -18.87
C VAL A 263 16.38 -0.73 -17.97
N TYR A 264 16.36 0.56 -18.31
CA TYR A 264 16.97 1.60 -17.47
C TYR A 264 16.30 1.69 -16.09
N TRP A 265 14.97 1.74 -16.04
CA TRP A 265 14.26 1.81 -14.77
C TRP A 265 14.37 0.52 -13.97
N LEU A 266 14.43 -0.65 -14.64
CA LEU A 266 14.74 -1.93 -14.00
C LEU A 266 16.12 -1.89 -13.34
N ALA A 267 17.16 -1.43 -14.06
CA ALA A 267 18.50 -1.32 -13.52
C ALA A 267 18.56 -0.41 -12.29
N ARG A 268 17.82 0.73 -12.31
CA ARG A 268 17.71 1.59 -11.14
C ARG A 268 17.06 0.94 -9.93
N MET A 269 16.06 0.06 -10.14
CA MET A 269 15.46 -0.73 -9.06
C MET A 269 16.43 -1.78 -8.50
N VAL A 270 17.17 -2.46 -9.38
CA VAL A 270 18.18 -3.46 -8.99
C VAL A 270 19.28 -2.81 -8.16
N GLU A 271 19.87 -1.72 -8.62
CA GLU A 271 20.91 -0.96 -7.90
C GLU A 271 20.38 -0.36 -6.60
N GLY A 272 19.11 0.02 -6.54
CA GLY A 272 18.42 0.47 -5.33
C GLY A 272 18.09 -0.66 -4.34
N GLY A 273 18.38 -1.91 -4.66
CA GLY A 273 18.13 -3.07 -3.80
C GLY A 273 16.64 -3.40 -3.65
N GLU A 274 15.83 -3.11 -4.68
CA GLU A 274 14.41 -3.43 -4.70
C GLU A 274 14.16 -4.93 -4.55
N ASP A 275 13.01 -5.28 -3.97
CA ASP A 275 12.57 -6.67 -3.89
C ASP A 275 12.31 -7.24 -5.30
N PRO A 276 13.06 -8.27 -5.72
CA PRO A 276 12.89 -8.86 -7.05
C PRO A 276 11.49 -9.43 -7.27
N GLU A 277 10.84 -9.97 -6.23
CA GLU A 277 9.47 -10.49 -6.33
C GLU A 277 8.47 -9.35 -6.51
N PHE A 278 8.72 -8.18 -5.92
CA PHE A 278 7.89 -7.00 -6.16
C PHE A 278 7.96 -6.57 -7.63
N ILE A 279 9.17 -6.47 -8.20
CA ILE A 279 9.36 -6.12 -9.62
C ILE A 279 8.61 -7.12 -10.52
N ALA A 280 8.84 -8.42 -10.31
CA ALA A 280 8.22 -9.49 -11.10
C ALA A 280 6.67 -9.48 -10.99
N ARG A 281 6.13 -9.22 -9.80
CA ARG A 281 4.68 -9.08 -9.58
C ARG A 281 4.08 -7.97 -10.44
N ARG A 282 4.75 -6.83 -10.55
CA ARG A 282 4.30 -5.72 -11.39
C ARG A 282 4.34 -6.07 -12.88
N MET A 283 5.30 -6.90 -13.31
CA MET A 283 5.37 -7.40 -14.68
C MET A 283 4.22 -8.36 -15.02
N VAL A 284 3.84 -9.25 -14.08
CA VAL A 284 2.69 -10.15 -14.23
C VAL A 284 1.39 -9.36 -14.38
N ILE A 285 1.21 -8.32 -13.55
CA ILE A 285 0.03 -7.46 -13.65
C ILE A 285 -0.02 -6.74 -15.01
N LEU A 286 1.09 -6.12 -15.44
CA LEU A 286 1.17 -5.44 -16.74
C LEU A 286 0.90 -6.38 -17.91
N ALA A 287 1.43 -7.60 -17.86
CA ALA A 287 1.20 -8.61 -18.90
C ALA A 287 -0.29 -8.93 -19.06
N ALA A 288 -1.06 -8.97 -17.99
CA ALA A 288 -2.50 -9.20 -18.02
C ALA A 288 -3.30 -7.93 -18.38
N GLU A 289 -2.92 -6.77 -17.84
CA GLU A 289 -3.64 -5.51 -17.96
C GLU A 289 -3.43 -4.84 -19.32
N ASP A 290 -2.15 -4.73 -19.77
CA ASP A 290 -1.78 -3.90 -20.92
C ASP A 290 -1.50 -4.71 -22.20
N ILE A 291 -1.10 -5.97 -22.08
CA ILE A 291 -0.85 -6.85 -23.23
C ILE A 291 -2.03 -7.78 -23.46
N GLY A 292 -2.49 -8.44 -22.40
CA GLY A 292 -3.71 -9.23 -22.40
C GLY A 292 -3.81 -10.20 -23.56
N LEU A 293 -4.95 -10.16 -24.25
CA LEU A 293 -5.27 -11.07 -25.36
C LEU A 293 -4.52 -10.75 -26.66
N ALA A 294 -3.83 -9.60 -26.75
CA ALA A 294 -2.99 -9.32 -27.93
C ALA A 294 -1.78 -10.26 -28.02
N ASN A 295 -1.25 -10.70 -26.88
CA ASN A 295 -0.19 -11.72 -26.79
C ASN A 295 -0.31 -12.51 -25.48
N PRO A 296 -1.11 -13.59 -25.42
CA PRO A 296 -1.29 -14.39 -24.19
C PRO A 296 0.01 -14.98 -23.62
N ASN A 297 1.04 -15.16 -24.44
CA ASN A 297 2.35 -15.65 -23.98
C ASN A 297 3.04 -14.66 -23.03
N ALA A 298 2.66 -13.39 -23.06
CA ALA A 298 3.23 -12.38 -22.16
C ALA A 298 2.97 -12.71 -20.68
N LEU A 299 1.75 -13.13 -20.36
CA LEU A 299 1.39 -13.54 -19.00
C LEU A 299 2.13 -14.83 -18.59
N LEU A 300 2.27 -15.79 -19.51
CA LEU A 300 3.01 -17.03 -19.26
C LEU A 300 4.49 -16.73 -18.97
N LEU A 301 5.14 -15.90 -19.80
CA LEU A 301 6.52 -15.52 -19.60
C LEU A 301 6.72 -14.74 -18.29
N ALA A 302 5.87 -13.76 -17.99
CA ALA A 302 5.96 -12.99 -16.77
C ALA A 302 5.81 -13.88 -15.52
N ASN A 303 4.86 -14.82 -15.53
CA ASN A 303 4.70 -15.77 -14.42
C ASN A 303 5.89 -16.72 -14.30
N THR A 304 6.41 -17.24 -15.41
CA THR A 304 7.60 -18.10 -15.41
C THR A 304 8.83 -17.34 -14.90
N THR A 305 8.98 -16.08 -15.26
CA THR A 305 10.02 -15.17 -14.73
C THR A 305 9.90 -15.03 -13.21
N PHE A 306 8.68 -14.80 -12.69
CA PHE A 306 8.42 -14.71 -11.26
C PHE A 306 8.84 -16.01 -10.52
N ASP A 307 8.49 -17.17 -11.05
CA ASP A 307 8.86 -18.47 -10.45
C ASP A 307 10.36 -18.79 -10.57
N ALA A 308 10.99 -18.40 -11.67
CA ALA A 308 12.43 -18.56 -11.87
C ALA A 308 13.22 -17.69 -10.88
N LEU A 309 12.78 -16.46 -10.62
CA LEU A 309 13.40 -15.55 -9.67
C LEU A 309 13.47 -16.13 -8.26
N LYS A 310 12.42 -16.80 -7.80
CA LYS A 310 12.39 -17.48 -6.51
C LYS A 310 13.43 -18.58 -6.38
N LYS A 311 13.85 -19.20 -7.50
CA LYS A 311 14.84 -20.27 -7.53
C LYS A 311 16.27 -19.76 -7.67
N ILE A 312 16.46 -18.67 -8.41
CA ILE A 312 17.78 -18.15 -8.79
C ILE A 312 18.24 -17.04 -7.83
N GLY A 313 17.34 -16.08 -7.51
CA GLY A 313 17.68 -14.92 -6.70
C GLY A 313 18.63 -13.93 -7.38
N TRP A 314 19.25 -13.07 -6.57
CA TRP A 314 20.30 -12.14 -7.01
C TRP A 314 21.67 -12.78 -6.97
N PRO A 315 22.63 -12.38 -7.83
CA PRO A 315 22.55 -11.30 -8.82
C PRO A 315 22.01 -11.72 -10.20
N GLU A 316 21.87 -13.02 -10.52
CA GLU A 316 21.49 -13.52 -11.84
C GLU A 316 20.03 -13.20 -12.20
N GLY A 317 19.18 -13.00 -11.22
CA GLY A 317 17.76 -12.64 -11.40
C GLY A 317 17.55 -11.40 -12.28
N ARG A 318 18.52 -10.47 -12.32
CA ARG A 318 18.46 -9.28 -13.19
C ARG A 318 18.39 -9.63 -14.68
N ILE A 319 18.99 -10.76 -15.07
CA ILE A 319 19.06 -11.18 -16.49
C ILE A 319 17.67 -11.60 -16.97
N ILE A 320 17.01 -12.47 -16.20
CA ILE A 320 15.65 -12.96 -16.56
C ILE A 320 14.61 -11.86 -16.44
N LEU A 321 14.76 -10.92 -15.51
CA LEU A 321 13.91 -9.73 -15.43
C LEU A 321 14.07 -8.82 -16.65
N SER A 322 15.31 -8.62 -17.12
CA SER A 322 15.59 -7.79 -18.30
C SER A 322 15.01 -8.42 -19.58
N GLU A 323 15.19 -9.74 -19.77
CA GLU A 323 14.58 -10.48 -20.88
C GLU A 323 13.04 -10.31 -20.90
N CYS A 324 12.41 -10.53 -19.77
CA CYS A 324 10.97 -10.37 -19.63
C CYS A 324 10.53 -8.91 -19.86
N ALA A 325 11.24 -7.91 -19.32
CA ALA A 325 10.90 -6.50 -19.50
C ALA A 325 10.95 -6.09 -20.98
N ILE A 326 11.96 -6.52 -21.72
CA ILE A 326 12.09 -6.28 -23.17
C ILE A 326 10.93 -6.94 -23.91
N TYR A 327 10.63 -8.20 -23.60
CA TYR A 327 9.53 -8.94 -24.23
C TYR A 327 8.18 -8.24 -24.00
N LEU A 328 7.90 -7.80 -22.76
CA LEU A 328 6.67 -7.09 -22.43
C LEU A 328 6.59 -5.72 -23.13
N ALA A 329 7.71 -4.98 -23.16
CA ALA A 329 7.77 -3.69 -23.84
C ALA A 329 7.50 -3.84 -25.36
N THR A 330 8.05 -4.86 -26.00
CA THR A 330 7.92 -5.07 -27.46
C THR A 330 6.67 -5.84 -27.88
N SER A 331 5.90 -6.39 -26.94
CA SER A 331 4.64 -7.08 -27.22
C SER A 331 3.54 -6.12 -27.69
N PRO A 332 2.65 -6.53 -28.59
CA PRO A 332 1.45 -5.75 -28.93
C PRO A 332 0.59 -5.55 -27.67
N LYS A 333 -0.11 -4.42 -27.59
CA LYS A 333 -0.87 -4.00 -26.41
C LYS A 333 -2.37 -4.16 -26.63
N SER A 334 -3.08 -4.66 -25.61
CA SER A 334 -4.53 -4.62 -25.50
C SER A 334 -4.97 -4.69 -24.04
N ASN A 335 -5.87 -3.81 -23.66
CA ASN A 335 -6.54 -3.81 -22.36
C ASN A 335 -7.99 -4.29 -22.47
N SER A 336 -8.38 -4.96 -23.56
CA SER A 336 -9.76 -5.35 -23.82
C SER A 336 -10.35 -6.25 -22.73
N ALA A 337 -9.56 -7.17 -22.17
CA ALA A 337 -9.98 -8.04 -21.09
C ALA A 337 -10.15 -7.27 -19.76
N TYR A 338 -9.27 -6.32 -19.47
CA TYR A 338 -9.38 -5.43 -18.31
C TYR A 338 -10.65 -4.57 -18.37
N LEU A 339 -10.91 -3.92 -19.51
CA LEU A 339 -12.12 -3.14 -19.72
C LEU A 339 -13.39 -4.00 -19.65
N ALA A 340 -13.34 -5.25 -20.13
CA ALA A 340 -14.49 -6.15 -20.08
C ALA A 340 -14.91 -6.50 -18.64
N ILE A 341 -13.96 -6.78 -17.75
CA ILE A 341 -14.29 -7.09 -16.35
C ILE A 341 -14.75 -5.85 -15.61
N ASP A 342 -14.17 -4.68 -15.87
CA ASP A 342 -14.60 -3.42 -15.27
C ASP A 342 -16.04 -3.05 -15.68
N ASP A 343 -16.37 -3.18 -16.97
CA ASP A 343 -17.74 -2.98 -17.50
C ASP A 343 -18.73 -3.96 -16.85
N ALA A 344 -18.36 -5.24 -16.73
CA ALA A 344 -19.19 -6.25 -16.10
C ALA A 344 -19.41 -5.97 -14.61
N GLN A 345 -18.37 -5.58 -13.87
CA GLN A 345 -18.49 -5.20 -12.48
C GLN A 345 -19.34 -3.94 -12.28
N ALA A 346 -19.21 -2.94 -13.15
CA ALA A 346 -20.04 -1.75 -13.14
C ALA A 346 -21.53 -2.10 -13.34
N GLU A 347 -21.80 -3.02 -14.27
CA GLU A 347 -23.16 -3.51 -14.50
C GLU A 347 -23.72 -4.25 -13.29
N VAL A 348 -22.96 -5.16 -12.68
CA VAL A 348 -23.38 -5.85 -11.46
C VAL A 348 -23.68 -4.86 -10.31
N ARG A 349 -22.85 -3.82 -10.14
CA ARG A 349 -23.11 -2.77 -9.15
C ARG A 349 -24.40 -1.99 -9.44
N ARG A 350 -24.72 -1.77 -10.73
CA ARG A 350 -25.91 -1.05 -11.18
C ARG A 350 -27.19 -1.87 -11.06
N SER A 351 -27.15 -3.14 -11.49
CA SER A 351 -28.33 -4.00 -11.62
C SER A 351 -28.60 -4.86 -10.38
N GLY A 352 -27.62 -4.98 -9.47
CA GLY A 352 -27.73 -5.85 -8.29
C GLY A 352 -27.66 -7.34 -8.66
N ASN A 353 -28.26 -8.19 -7.81
CA ASN A 353 -28.27 -9.64 -7.97
C ASN A 353 -29.39 -10.11 -8.92
N LEU A 354 -29.19 -9.95 -10.22
CA LEU A 354 -30.12 -10.49 -11.21
C LEU A 354 -30.13 -12.04 -11.18
N PRO A 355 -31.29 -12.68 -11.39
CA PRO A 355 -31.41 -14.14 -11.31
C PRO A 355 -30.70 -14.83 -12.47
N VAL A 356 -30.05 -15.96 -12.17
CA VAL A 356 -29.49 -16.83 -13.20
C VAL A 356 -30.65 -17.44 -14.02
N PRO A 357 -30.62 -17.44 -15.36
CA PRO A 357 -31.63 -18.07 -16.18
C PRO A 357 -31.85 -19.54 -15.82
N LEU A 358 -33.10 -20.01 -15.77
CA LEU A 358 -33.45 -21.36 -15.27
C LEU A 358 -32.71 -22.47 -16.00
N HIS A 359 -32.61 -22.38 -17.33
CA HIS A 359 -31.93 -23.38 -18.15
C HIS A 359 -30.42 -23.49 -17.87
N LEU A 360 -29.79 -22.47 -17.28
CA LEU A 360 -28.38 -22.52 -16.90
C LEU A 360 -28.15 -23.07 -15.48
N ARG A 361 -29.21 -23.29 -14.72
CA ARG A 361 -29.09 -23.79 -13.34
C ARG A 361 -29.01 -25.31 -13.34
N ASN A 362 -28.15 -25.88 -12.50
CA ASN A 362 -28.10 -27.32 -12.28
C ASN A 362 -29.30 -27.80 -11.47
N ALA A 363 -29.84 -28.98 -11.80
CA ALA A 363 -30.99 -29.61 -11.14
C ALA A 363 -30.63 -30.94 -10.45
N PRO A 364 -29.77 -30.95 -9.41
CA PRO A 364 -29.32 -32.19 -8.77
C PRO A 364 -30.42 -32.91 -7.93
N THR A 365 -31.52 -32.21 -7.60
CA THR A 365 -32.62 -32.79 -6.82
C THR A 365 -33.94 -32.81 -7.61
N LYS A 366 -34.84 -33.75 -7.26
CA LYS A 366 -36.18 -33.83 -7.90
C LYS A 366 -36.97 -32.53 -7.74
N LEU A 367 -36.85 -31.83 -6.63
CA LEU A 367 -37.51 -30.54 -6.43
C LEU A 367 -37.00 -29.49 -7.42
N MET A 368 -35.69 -29.42 -7.64
CA MET A 368 -35.11 -28.46 -8.61
C MET A 368 -35.55 -28.78 -10.04
N GLN A 369 -35.67 -30.08 -10.41
CA GLN A 369 -36.23 -30.48 -11.69
C GLN A 369 -37.70 -30.05 -11.83
N GLN A 370 -38.50 -30.19 -10.78
CA GLN A 370 -39.89 -29.74 -10.77
C GLN A 370 -40.02 -28.23 -10.87
N LEU A 371 -39.00 -27.48 -10.41
CA LEU A 371 -38.93 -26.02 -10.53
C LEU A 371 -38.38 -25.55 -11.90
N GLY A 372 -38.16 -26.45 -12.88
CA GLY A 372 -37.70 -26.12 -14.20
C GLY A 372 -36.20 -25.80 -14.32
N TYR A 373 -35.39 -26.18 -13.35
CA TYR A 373 -33.94 -25.97 -13.42
C TYR A 373 -33.32 -26.86 -14.47
N GLY A 374 -32.50 -26.30 -15.36
CA GLY A 374 -31.85 -26.99 -16.45
C GLY A 374 -32.78 -27.28 -17.64
N GLU A 375 -34.07 -26.95 -17.54
CA GLU A 375 -35.03 -27.20 -18.64
C GLU A 375 -34.71 -26.31 -19.85
N GLY A 376 -34.62 -26.98 -21.05
CA GLY A 376 -34.29 -26.29 -22.30
C GLY A 376 -32.83 -25.93 -22.50
N TYR A 377 -31.91 -26.36 -21.59
CA TYR A 377 -30.49 -26.19 -21.82
C TYR A 377 -30.02 -26.94 -23.06
N LYS A 378 -29.34 -26.25 -23.96
CA LYS A 378 -28.75 -26.78 -25.16
C LYS A 378 -27.27 -27.03 -24.98
N TYR A 379 -26.85 -28.31 -24.98
CA TYR A 379 -25.45 -28.66 -24.83
C TYR A 379 -24.69 -28.38 -26.13
N ALA A 380 -23.73 -27.44 -26.10
CA ALA A 380 -23.08 -26.95 -27.32
C ALA A 380 -22.39 -28.03 -28.15
N HIS A 381 -21.86 -29.09 -27.53
CA HIS A 381 -21.21 -30.20 -28.23
C HIS A 381 -22.15 -31.07 -29.05
N ASP A 382 -23.47 -30.97 -28.86
CA ASP A 382 -24.48 -31.68 -29.67
C ASP A 382 -24.78 -30.93 -30.99
N TYR A 383 -24.16 -29.78 -31.22
CA TYR A 383 -24.42 -28.90 -32.36
C TYR A 383 -23.17 -28.72 -33.22
N ALA A 384 -23.36 -28.50 -34.51
CA ALA A 384 -22.29 -28.30 -35.48
C ALA A 384 -21.40 -27.11 -35.06
N GLY A 385 -20.08 -27.31 -35.09
CA GLY A 385 -19.10 -26.30 -34.65
C GLY A 385 -19.08 -26.03 -33.16
N ASN A 386 -19.69 -26.89 -32.32
CA ASN A 386 -19.79 -26.77 -30.89
C ASN A 386 -20.37 -25.39 -30.43
N THR A 387 -21.27 -24.85 -31.23
CA THR A 387 -21.92 -23.56 -30.96
C THR A 387 -23.43 -23.67 -31.08
N VAL A 388 -24.16 -23.01 -30.21
CA VAL A 388 -25.62 -22.99 -30.22
C VAL A 388 -26.14 -21.62 -29.73
N ALA A 389 -27.20 -21.16 -30.38
CA ALA A 389 -27.89 -19.94 -29.94
C ALA A 389 -28.74 -20.25 -28.70
N GLN A 390 -28.32 -19.66 -27.56
CA GLN A 390 -29.13 -19.64 -26.35
C GLN A 390 -28.70 -18.43 -25.49
N GLN A 391 -29.58 -18.01 -24.62
CA GLN A 391 -29.34 -16.90 -23.70
C GLN A 391 -28.37 -17.35 -22.58
N TYR A 392 -27.36 -16.49 -22.25
CA TYR A 392 -26.41 -16.76 -21.18
C TYR A 392 -26.39 -15.66 -20.11
N LEU A 393 -26.99 -14.51 -20.40
CA LEU A 393 -27.13 -13.42 -19.45
C LEU A 393 -28.56 -13.39 -18.88
N PRO A 394 -28.77 -12.79 -17.71
CA PRO A 394 -30.11 -12.45 -17.23
C PRO A 394 -30.91 -11.69 -18.29
N ALA A 395 -32.24 -11.86 -18.30
CA ALA A 395 -33.11 -11.30 -19.32
C ALA A 395 -33.00 -9.77 -19.41
N GLU A 396 -32.81 -9.10 -18.26
CA GLU A 396 -32.72 -7.65 -18.12
C GLU A 396 -31.48 -7.04 -18.80
N ILE A 397 -30.45 -7.84 -18.99
CA ILE A 397 -29.18 -7.44 -19.63
C ILE A 397 -28.82 -8.33 -20.84
N ASP A 398 -29.77 -9.09 -21.34
CA ASP A 398 -29.56 -9.90 -22.53
C ASP A 398 -29.20 -9.02 -23.74
N GLY A 399 -28.29 -9.51 -24.56
CA GLY A 399 -27.76 -8.69 -25.65
C GLY A 399 -26.55 -7.83 -25.30
N ARG A 400 -26.26 -7.56 -24.00
CA ARG A 400 -25.09 -6.76 -23.60
C ARG A 400 -23.77 -7.45 -23.96
N ARG A 401 -22.80 -6.65 -24.40
CA ARG A 401 -21.43 -7.11 -24.70
C ARG A 401 -20.46 -6.38 -23.78
N PHE A 402 -19.77 -7.13 -22.93
CA PHE A 402 -18.72 -6.62 -22.07
C PHE A 402 -17.36 -6.66 -22.76
N TRP A 403 -17.02 -7.78 -23.40
CA TRP A 403 -15.78 -7.87 -24.15
C TRP A 403 -15.95 -7.29 -25.57
N LYS A 404 -15.08 -6.33 -25.90
CA LYS A 404 -14.96 -5.70 -27.21
C LYS A 404 -13.54 -5.97 -27.70
N PRO A 405 -13.33 -6.81 -28.72
CA PRO A 405 -11.99 -7.13 -29.20
C PRO A 405 -11.27 -5.90 -29.72
N GLY A 406 -9.99 -5.81 -29.40
CA GLY A 406 -9.10 -4.78 -29.92
C GLY A 406 -8.82 -5.00 -31.44
N ALA A 407 -8.17 -4.01 -32.06
CA ALA A 407 -7.83 -4.06 -33.49
C ALA A 407 -6.63 -4.97 -33.81
N ASN A 408 -5.98 -5.57 -32.82
CA ASN A 408 -4.84 -6.47 -33.05
C ASN A 408 -5.25 -7.79 -33.70
N PRO A 409 -4.34 -8.44 -34.47
CA PRO A 409 -4.69 -9.67 -35.24
C PRO A 409 -5.16 -10.82 -34.34
N ALA A 410 -4.61 -10.99 -33.16
CA ALA A 410 -4.98 -12.09 -32.26
C ALA A 410 -6.44 -11.98 -31.81
N GLU A 411 -6.86 -10.81 -31.35
CA GLU A 411 -8.24 -10.59 -30.91
C GLU A 411 -9.23 -10.57 -32.08
N GLN A 412 -8.81 -10.05 -33.22
CA GLN A 412 -9.64 -10.15 -34.43
C GLN A 412 -9.89 -11.61 -34.82
N HIS A 413 -8.87 -12.46 -34.76
CA HIS A 413 -9.04 -13.89 -34.94
C HIS A 413 -9.97 -14.52 -33.89
N MET A 414 -9.77 -14.20 -32.58
CA MET A 414 -10.66 -14.68 -31.53
C MET A 414 -12.11 -14.24 -31.76
N SER A 415 -12.32 -13.04 -32.29
CA SER A 415 -13.66 -12.50 -32.53
C SER A 415 -14.47 -13.31 -33.60
N THR A 416 -13.79 -14.01 -34.49
CA THR A 416 -14.47 -14.89 -35.48
C THR A 416 -15.17 -16.07 -34.82
N HIS A 417 -14.76 -16.46 -33.62
CA HIS A 417 -15.38 -17.53 -32.82
C HIS A 417 -16.53 -17.04 -31.92
N ILE A 418 -16.79 -15.72 -31.88
CA ILE A 418 -17.95 -15.19 -31.16
C ILE A 418 -19.19 -15.54 -31.98
N ARG A 419 -20.08 -16.31 -31.34
CA ARG A 419 -21.35 -16.62 -32.00
C ARG A 419 -22.21 -15.37 -32.21
N PRO A 420 -23.03 -15.36 -33.27
CA PRO A 420 -24.07 -14.35 -33.45
C PRO A 420 -25.00 -14.34 -32.23
N LYS A 421 -25.34 -13.16 -31.72
CA LYS A 421 -26.45 -13.03 -30.78
C LYS A 421 -27.73 -13.23 -31.53
N SER A 422 -28.62 -14.05 -30.98
CA SER A 422 -29.97 -14.25 -31.45
C SER A 422 -30.76 -12.97 -31.40
#